data_100f122b3514f0363fc1c14c8bcc6ef8
#
_entry.id   100f122b3514f0363fc1c14c8bcc6ef8
#
_cell.length_a   1.000
_cell.length_b   1.000
_cell.length_c   1.000
_cell.angle_alpha   90.00
_cell.angle_beta   90.00
_cell.angle_gamma   90.00
#
_symmetry.space_group_name_H-M   'P 1'
#
loop_
_entity.id
_entity.type
_entity.pdbx_description
1 polymer ?
#
loop_
_entity_poly.entity_id
_entity_poly.type
_entity_poly.pdbx_seq_one_letter_code
_entity_poly.pdbx_strand_id
1 'polypeptide(L)'
;KIQSGEGKIFDFKVESNLSRSDLEYEIVAQPTENNTIPLDAVKFYLTNVTDGTEEELLSTIGENGKVKTLDEYSDTTIKNATGKTIYQETILRNTKGYLKNFRARMWLREDLDWTDEKYMGKSGAIRINVYANSDHSMASTDTTSPDDIRIERVTANKKYLFTSVTNEEYQYELTVPNEVANLDVSVIPSSTEATVEITSLSKNRSYGLMVGDNFFNAKVISANKEKSQNYILKVTREKSSNTGLSSLTVDSYSLTPAYSDNVNNYQVTVPYEIETVTVNATKQEETETIKGLGNKNLAIGTNEVELEIKAEDGTIRKIVITIERQKSDNAGIENVEVNGYTLSLVDGIYQAVVPYNVTKVTLANVTTTGATVTGIGEKELKVGNNDYSVEVTSASGKVKTKYVIRVVREKDTDNTLKSLSLTSCSLDKVFASDTLEYSCTVENNITETTISATANSSVASITGLGKKTLVVGDN
;
A
#
# COMPACT_ATOMS: atom_id res chain seq x y z
N LYS A 1 -37.06 -20.42 12.90
CA LYS A 1 -36.81 -18.97 12.90
C LYS A 1 -35.33 -18.79 12.56
N ILE A 2 -35.01 -18.14 11.45
CA ILE A 2 -33.62 -17.83 11.05
C ILE A 2 -33.25 -16.56 11.79
N GLN A 3 -32.14 -16.57 12.52
CA GLN A 3 -31.56 -15.36 13.10
C GLN A 3 -30.50 -14.79 12.16
N SER A 4 -30.15 -13.52 12.31
CA SER A 4 -29.05 -12.91 11.58
C SER A 4 -27.75 -13.71 11.84
N GLY A 5 -27.04 -14.08 10.78
CA GLY A 5 -25.85 -14.95 10.86
C GLY A 5 -26.11 -16.45 10.95
N GLU A 6 -27.36 -16.90 11.16
CA GLU A 6 -27.76 -18.32 11.13
C GLU A 6 -28.40 -18.66 9.78
N GLY A 7 -27.73 -19.48 8.98
CA GLY A 7 -28.24 -19.94 7.69
C GLY A 7 -29.09 -21.21 7.78
N LYS A 8 -30.02 -21.39 6.85
CA LYS A 8 -30.61 -22.68 6.54
C LYS A 8 -29.85 -23.31 5.40
N ILE A 9 -29.51 -24.57 5.55
CA ILE A 9 -28.82 -25.38 4.53
C ILE A 9 -29.72 -26.54 4.16
N PHE A 10 -29.88 -26.79 2.87
CA PHE A 10 -30.59 -27.96 2.37
C PHE A 10 -30.02 -28.38 1.01
N ASP A 11 -30.01 -29.69 0.80
CA ASP A 11 -29.55 -30.29 -0.45
C ASP A 11 -30.75 -30.78 -1.25
N PHE A 12 -30.66 -30.63 -2.59
CA PHE A 12 -31.66 -31.17 -3.50
C PHE A 12 -30.95 -31.54 -4.81
N LYS A 13 -31.66 -32.28 -5.67
CA LYS A 13 -31.13 -32.71 -6.96
C LYS A 13 -32.08 -32.39 -8.10
N VAL A 14 -31.50 -32.19 -9.26
CA VAL A 14 -32.18 -32.17 -10.56
C VAL A 14 -31.66 -33.37 -11.35
N GLU A 15 -32.56 -34.24 -11.78
CA GLU A 15 -32.22 -35.45 -12.53
C GLU A 15 -33.12 -35.66 -13.72
N SER A 16 -32.55 -36.20 -14.79
CA SER A 16 -33.30 -36.65 -15.99
C SER A 16 -32.68 -37.93 -16.49
N ASN A 17 -33.52 -38.97 -16.67
CA ASN A 17 -33.08 -40.27 -17.19
C ASN A 17 -32.73 -40.21 -18.65
N LEU A 18 -33.54 -39.50 -19.44
CA LEU A 18 -33.35 -39.25 -20.85
C LEU A 18 -34.11 -38.02 -21.27
N SER A 19 -33.42 -37.02 -21.74
CA SER A 19 -34.06 -35.85 -22.37
C SER A 19 -34.35 -36.13 -23.86
N ARG A 20 -35.60 -36.11 -24.25
CA ARG A 20 -36.05 -36.29 -25.66
C ARG A 20 -36.09 -34.97 -26.42
N SER A 21 -36.05 -33.86 -25.71
CA SER A 21 -35.95 -32.49 -26.24
C SER A 21 -34.92 -31.77 -25.38
N ASP A 22 -34.52 -30.59 -25.80
CA ASP A 22 -33.81 -29.69 -24.88
C ASP A 22 -34.79 -29.29 -23.80
N LEU A 23 -34.30 -29.41 -22.57
CA LEU A 23 -35.04 -29.10 -21.38
C LEU A 23 -34.32 -27.98 -20.63
N GLU A 24 -34.84 -26.79 -20.76
CA GLU A 24 -34.38 -25.67 -19.92
C GLU A 24 -35.03 -25.79 -18.55
N TYR A 25 -34.26 -25.68 -17.49
CA TYR A 25 -34.79 -25.60 -16.14
C TYR A 25 -34.26 -24.39 -15.42
N GLU A 26 -35.13 -23.81 -14.58
CA GLU A 26 -34.80 -22.73 -13.67
C GLU A 26 -35.00 -23.18 -12.25
N ILE A 27 -34.06 -22.80 -11.39
CA ILE A 27 -34.21 -22.89 -9.93
C ILE A 27 -34.66 -21.51 -9.46
N VAL A 28 -35.88 -21.44 -8.94
CA VAL A 28 -36.56 -20.19 -8.58
C VAL A 28 -36.83 -20.12 -7.10
N ALA A 29 -36.37 -19.04 -6.46
CA ALA A 29 -36.74 -18.69 -5.11
C ALA A 29 -38.04 -17.88 -5.12
N GLN A 30 -39.11 -18.48 -4.61
CA GLN A 30 -40.44 -17.88 -4.56
C GLN A 30 -40.83 -17.52 -3.15
N PRO A 31 -41.03 -16.23 -2.82
CA PRO A 31 -41.65 -15.85 -1.56
C PRO A 31 -43.06 -16.42 -1.44
N THR A 32 -43.42 -16.97 -0.31
CA THR A 32 -44.78 -17.45 -0.06
C THR A 32 -45.71 -16.27 0.24
N GLU A 33 -47.03 -16.49 0.15
CA GLU A 33 -48.05 -15.46 0.45
C GLU A 33 -47.91 -14.83 1.85
N ASN A 34 -47.34 -15.57 2.80
CA ASN A 34 -47.14 -15.10 4.18
C ASN A 34 -45.76 -14.44 4.38
N ASN A 35 -44.99 -14.23 3.31
CA ASN A 35 -43.70 -13.59 3.39
C ASN A 35 -43.85 -12.09 3.55
N THR A 36 -43.38 -11.56 4.67
CA THR A 36 -43.34 -10.11 4.96
C THR A 36 -41.92 -9.56 5.02
N ILE A 37 -40.92 -10.46 4.97
CA ILE A 37 -39.51 -10.03 4.98
C ILE A 37 -39.10 -9.49 3.60
N PRO A 38 -38.49 -8.31 3.55
CA PRO A 38 -38.00 -7.77 2.27
C PRO A 38 -36.93 -8.66 1.64
N LEU A 39 -36.92 -8.78 0.32
CA LEU A 39 -35.99 -9.65 -0.41
C LEU A 39 -34.53 -9.17 -0.31
N ASP A 40 -34.31 -7.87 -0.16
CA ASP A 40 -32.99 -7.27 0.07
C ASP A 40 -32.39 -7.63 1.44
N ALA A 41 -33.19 -8.19 2.35
CA ALA A 41 -32.76 -8.67 3.66
C ALA A 41 -32.28 -10.14 3.64
N VAL A 42 -32.49 -10.88 2.56
CA VAL A 42 -32.24 -12.33 2.47
C VAL A 42 -31.16 -12.63 1.45
N LYS A 43 -30.07 -13.21 1.90
CA LYS A 43 -29.03 -13.76 1.01
C LYS A 43 -29.33 -15.19 0.62
N PHE A 44 -29.05 -15.52 -0.63
CA PHE A 44 -29.21 -16.87 -1.16
C PHE A 44 -27.97 -17.31 -1.92
N TYR A 45 -27.44 -18.47 -1.59
CA TYR A 45 -26.22 -19.03 -2.18
C TYR A 45 -26.45 -20.45 -2.59
N LEU A 46 -26.09 -20.78 -3.83
CA LEU A 46 -26.25 -22.12 -4.39
C LEU A 46 -24.89 -22.64 -4.86
N THR A 47 -24.58 -23.89 -4.52
CA THR A 47 -23.39 -24.57 -4.96
C THR A 47 -23.75 -25.91 -5.61
N ASN A 48 -22.91 -26.36 -6.54
CA ASN A 48 -22.96 -27.68 -7.11
C ASN A 48 -22.13 -28.65 -6.23
N VAL A 49 -22.74 -29.76 -5.83
CA VAL A 49 -22.09 -30.79 -4.99
C VAL A 49 -22.14 -32.18 -5.63
N THR A 50 -22.28 -32.24 -6.95
CA THR A 50 -22.50 -33.49 -7.70
C THR A 50 -21.34 -34.47 -7.56
N ASP A 51 -20.10 -33.99 -7.61
CA ASP A 51 -18.90 -34.83 -7.61
C ASP A 51 -18.25 -34.96 -6.22
N GLY A 52 -19.00 -34.67 -5.15
CA GLY A 52 -18.52 -34.76 -3.78
C GLY A 52 -17.64 -33.55 -3.36
N THR A 53 -17.32 -32.66 -4.26
CA THR A 53 -16.71 -31.34 -3.97
C THR A 53 -17.77 -30.25 -4.09
N GLU A 54 -17.58 -29.16 -3.34
CA GLU A 54 -18.50 -28.03 -3.40
C GLU A 54 -17.96 -27.00 -4.39
N GLU A 55 -18.67 -26.84 -5.52
CA GLU A 55 -18.34 -25.90 -6.57
C GLU A 55 -19.26 -24.67 -6.48
N GLU A 56 -18.68 -23.47 -6.46
CA GLU A 56 -19.42 -22.22 -6.46
C GLU A 56 -20.13 -21.98 -7.79
N LEU A 57 -21.40 -21.59 -7.73
CA LEU A 57 -22.16 -21.16 -8.90
C LEU A 57 -22.13 -19.63 -9.01
N LEU A 58 -21.39 -19.12 -9.98
CA LEU A 58 -21.16 -17.68 -10.17
C LEU A 58 -22.46 -16.88 -10.32
N SER A 59 -23.56 -17.51 -10.78
CA SER A 59 -24.89 -16.87 -10.82
C SER A 59 -25.35 -16.32 -9.47
N THR A 60 -24.81 -16.87 -8.37
CA THR A 60 -25.17 -16.49 -7.00
C THR A 60 -24.23 -15.46 -6.36
N ILE A 61 -23.21 -15.05 -7.10
CA ILE A 61 -22.25 -14.02 -6.69
C ILE A 61 -22.50 -12.72 -7.47
N GLY A 62 -22.55 -11.61 -6.79
CA GLY A 62 -22.68 -10.28 -7.36
C GLY A 62 -21.36 -9.74 -7.91
N GLU A 63 -21.41 -8.66 -8.66
CA GLU A 63 -20.24 -7.96 -9.22
C GLU A 63 -19.23 -7.51 -8.15
N ASN A 64 -19.69 -7.35 -6.93
CA ASN A 64 -18.87 -6.99 -5.76
C ASN A 64 -18.16 -8.20 -5.10
N GLY A 65 -18.26 -9.40 -5.69
CA GLY A 65 -17.70 -10.64 -5.15
C GLY A 65 -18.41 -11.19 -3.90
N LYS A 66 -19.59 -10.65 -3.55
CA LYS A 66 -20.38 -11.08 -2.40
C LYS A 66 -21.60 -11.87 -2.85
N VAL A 67 -22.07 -12.77 -1.98
CA VAL A 67 -23.34 -13.48 -2.22
C VAL A 67 -24.48 -12.50 -2.40
N LYS A 68 -25.25 -12.67 -3.47
CA LYS A 68 -26.41 -11.83 -3.81
C LYS A 68 -27.51 -11.93 -2.75
N THR A 69 -28.23 -10.84 -2.56
CA THR A 69 -29.54 -10.83 -1.93
C THR A 69 -30.61 -11.23 -2.95
N LEU A 70 -31.78 -11.67 -2.47
CA LEU A 70 -32.81 -12.17 -3.36
C LEU A 70 -33.37 -11.11 -4.34
N ASP A 71 -33.33 -9.84 -3.99
CA ASP A 71 -33.75 -8.76 -4.88
C ASP A 71 -32.73 -8.50 -6.02
N GLU A 72 -31.47 -8.91 -5.87
CA GLU A 72 -30.43 -8.78 -6.90
C GLU A 72 -30.54 -9.85 -8.02
N TYR A 73 -31.42 -10.84 -7.86
CA TYR A 73 -31.70 -11.82 -8.93
C TYR A 73 -32.82 -11.33 -9.85
N SER A 74 -32.75 -11.73 -11.09
CA SER A 74 -33.81 -11.44 -12.08
C SER A 74 -35.10 -12.15 -11.73
N ASP A 75 -36.20 -11.56 -12.11
CA ASP A 75 -37.50 -12.25 -12.03
C ASP A 75 -37.52 -13.44 -12.99
N THR A 76 -38.22 -14.51 -12.59
CA THR A 76 -38.36 -15.69 -13.44
C THR A 76 -39.12 -15.35 -14.73
N THR A 77 -38.66 -15.92 -15.85
CA THR A 77 -39.29 -15.79 -17.15
C THR A 77 -40.34 -16.87 -17.41
N ILE A 78 -40.46 -17.84 -16.50
CA ILE A 78 -41.42 -18.95 -16.63
C ILE A 78 -42.85 -18.43 -16.55
N LYS A 79 -43.64 -18.73 -17.56
CA LYS A 79 -45.06 -18.34 -17.64
C LYS A 79 -45.85 -18.88 -16.45
N ASN A 80 -46.61 -18.02 -15.80
CA ASN A 80 -47.41 -18.32 -14.61
C ASN A 80 -46.58 -18.70 -13.33
N ALA A 81 -45.31 -18.48 -13.33
CA ALA A 81 -44.48 -18.54 -12.12
C ALA A 81 -44.14 -17.13 -11.61
N THR A 82 -43.91 -17.00 -10.30
CA THR A 82 -43.42 -15.78 -9.66
C THR A 82 -42.23 -16.12 -8.83
N GLY A 83 -41.26 -15.21 -8.70
CA GLY A 83 -40.06 -15.41 -7.91
C GLY A 83 -38.81 -14.99 -8.64
N LYS A 84 -37.68 -15.28 -8.03
CA LYS A 84 -36.34 -14.88 -8.49
C LYS A 84 -35.59 -16.08 -9.07
N THR A 85 -35.06 -15.99 -10.27
CA THR A 85 -34.26 -17.04 -10.92
C THR A 85 -32.86 -17.06 -10.30
N ILE A 86 -32.58 -18.08 -9.50
CA ILE A 86 -31.29 -18.27 -8.82
C ILE A 86 -30.28 -18.92 -9.77
N TYR A 87 -30.75 -19.89 -10.55
CA TYR A 87 -29.92 -20.66 -11.46
C TYR A 87 -30.74 -21.14 -12.64
N GLN A 88 -30.12 -21.20 -13.81
CA GLN A 88 -30.72 -21.68 -15.06
C GLN A 88 -29.71 -22.55 -15.80
N GLU A 89 -30.17 -23.66 -16.34
CA GLU A 89 -29.38 -24.55 -17.17
C GLU A 89 -30.26 -25.31 -18.18
N THR A 90 -29.65 -25.71 -19.29
CA THR A 90 -30.31 -26.50 -20.31
C THR A 90 -29.75 -27.93 -20.29
N ILE A 91 -30.62 -28.93 -20.11
CA ILE A 91 -30.32 -30.34 -20.33
C ILE A 91 -30.53 -30.62 -21.79
N LEU A 92 -29.49 -31.01 -22.48
CA LEU A 92 -29.51 -31.21 -23.92
C LEU A 92 -30.30 -32.47 -24.28
N ARG A 93 -30.96 -32.43 -25.47
CA ARG A 93 -31.56 -33.61 -26.06
C ARG A 93 -30.57 -34.78 -26.13
N ASN A 94 -31.09 -36.00 -25.91
CA ASN A 94 -30.33 -37.25 -25.85
C ASN A 94 -29.32 -37.34 -24.70
N THR A 95 -29.31 -36.39 -23.74
CA THR A 95 -28.56 -36.57 -22.51
C THR A 95 -29.19 -37.72 -21.70
N LYS A 96 -28.38 -38.75 -21.41
CA LYS A 96 -28.77 -39.90 -20.56
C LYS A 96 -28.19 -39.71 -19.18
N GLY A 97 -29.01 -39.92 -18.18
CA GLY A 97 -28.55 -39.97 -16.79
C GLY A 97 -28.04 -38.63 -16.28
N TYR A 98 -28.68 -37.50 -16.70
CA TYR A 98 -28.36 -36.19 -16.12
C TYR A 98 -28.65 -36.19 -14.62
N LEU A 99 -27.67 -35.81 -13.83
CA LEU A 99 -27.80 -35.63 -12.39
C LEU A 99 -26.96 -34.44 -11.97
N LYS A 100 -27.58 -33.50 -11.27
CA LYS A 100 -26.87 -32.40 -10.62
C LYS A 100 -27.42 -32.23 -9.22
N ASN A 101 -26.53 -32.29 -8.24
CA ASN A 101 -26.85 -32.09 -6.82
C ASN A 101 -26.49 -30.67 -6.44
N PHE A 102 -27.39 -30.03 -5.73
CA PHE A 102 -27.25 -28.65 -5.31
C PHE A 102 -27.27 -28.58 -3.79
N ARG A 103 -26.47 -27.67 -3.23
CA ARG A 103 -26.56 -27.24 -1.85
C ARG A 103 -26.96 -25.78 -1.81
N ALA A 104 -28.11 -25.51 -1.24
CA ALA A 104 -28.64 -24.17 -1.06
C ALA A 104 -28.40 -23.68 0.38
N ARG A 105 -27.96 -22.44 0.49
CA ARG A 105 -27.82 -21.73 1.77
C ARG A 105 -28.61 -20.44 1.68
N MET A 106 -29.35 -20.16 2.76
CA MET A 106 -30.13 -18.94 2.87
C MET A 106 -30.02 -18.38 4.27
N TRP A 107 -29.70 -17.08 4.38
CA TRP A 107 -29.57 -16.39 5.67
C TRP A 107 -29.99 -14.93 5.56
N LEU A 108 -30.23 -14.31 6.72
CA LEU A 108 -30.51 -12.89 6.81
C LEU A 108 -29.21 -12.09 6.80
N ARG A 109 -29.21 -10.96 6.12
CA ARG A 109 -28.06 -10.04 6.10
C ARG A 109 -27.65 -9.63 7.51
N GLU A 110 -26.34 -9.62 7.75
CA GLU A 110 -25.76 -9.28 9.06
C GLU A 110 -25.58 -7.77 9.24
N ASP A 111 -25.53 -7.03 8.13
CA ASP A 111 -25.24 -5.60 8.06
C ASP A 111 -26.49 -4.70 8.09
N LEU A 112 -27.67 -5.27 8.36
CA LEU A 112 -28.92 -4.53 8.47
C LEU A 112 -29.22 -4.13 9.92
N ASP A 113 -29.79 -2.94 10.07
CA ASP A 113 -30.38 -2.51 11.34
C ASP A 113 -31.74 -3.21 11.55
N TRP A 114 -31.71 -4.28 12.31
CA TRP A 114 -32.91 -5.07 12.61
C TRP A 114 -33.90 -4.39 13.60
N THR A 115 -33.56 -3.18 14.05
CA THR A 115 -34.49 -2.32 14.80
C THR A 115 -35.30 -1.40 13.90
N ASP A 116 -34.91 -1.28 12.60
CA ASP A 116 -35.69 -0.54 11.61
C ASP A 116 -37.05 -1.20 11.38
N GLU A 117 -38.11 -0.40 11.31
CA GLU A 117 -39.48 -0.83 11.05
C GLU A 117 -39.64 -1.63 9.75
N LYS A 118 -38.75 -1.40 8.79
CA LYS A 118 -38.69 -2.15 7.53
C LYS A 118 -38.43 -3.65 7.75
N TYR A 119 -37.66 -3.99 8.78
CA TYR A 119 -37.22 -5.38 9.06
C TYR A 119 -37.78 -5.93 10.36
N MET A 120 -38.08 -5.07 11.33
CA MET A 120 -38.52 -5.46 12.67
C MET A 120 -39.89 -6.19 12.62
N GLY A 121 -39.97 -7.34 13.30
CA GLY A 121 -41.19 -8.12 13.39
C GLY A 121 -41.62 -8.81 12.09
N LYS A 122 -40.82 -8.72 11.04
CA LYS A 122 -41.09 -9.40 9.77
C LYS A 122 -40.80 -10.90 9.87
N SER A 123 -41.55 -11.67 9.13
CA SER A 123 -41.35 -13.12 8.99
C SER A 123 -41.50 -13.52 7.55
N GLY A 124 -40.84 -14.59 7.16
CA GLY A 124 -40.92 -15.02 5.79
C GLY A 124 -40.66 -16.50 5.61
N ALA A 125 -41.21 -17.01 4.54
CA ALA A 125 -40.89 -18.31 4.01
C ALA A 125 -40.67 -18.18 2.51
N ILE A 126 -39.59 -18.77 2.04
CA ILE A 126 -39.21 -18.81 0.63
C ILE A 126 -39.23 -20.26 0.20
N ARG A 127 -39.94 -20.54 -0.86
CA ARG A 127 -40.01 -21.86 -1.49
C ARG A 127 -39.01 -21.90 -2.62
N ILE A 128 -38.27 -22.98 -2.74
CA ILE A 128 -37.41 -23.25 -3.90
C ILE A 128 -38.18 -24.19 -4.83
N ASN A 129 -38.42 -23.71 -6.03
CA ASN A 129 -39.09 -24.48 -7.07
C ASN A 129 -38.09 -24.73 -8.20
N VAL A 130 -38.18 -25.88 -8.81
CA VAL A 130 -37.50 -26.18 -10.07
C VAL A 130 -38.56 -26.27 -11.14
N TYR A 131 -38.47 -25.34 -12.06
CA TYR A 131 -39.35 -25.32 -13.24
C TYR A 131 -38.59 -25.84 -14.44
N ALA A 132 -39.17 -26.73 -15.18
CA ALA A 132 -38.61 -27.20 -16.44
C ALA A 132 -39.57 -26.74 -17.58
N ASN A 133 -39.00 -26.10 -18.57
CA ASN A 133 -39.70 -25.64 -19.76
C ASN A 133 -39.24 -26.45 -20.95
N SER A 134 -40.17 -27.15 -21.54
CA SER A 134 -39.97 -27.89 -22.81
C SER A 134 -40.54 -27.14 -24.02
N ASP A 135 -40.64 -25.81 -23.95
CA ASP A 135 -41.32 -24.97 -24.94
C ASP A 135 -40.60 -24.88 -26.31
N HIS A 136 -39.84 -25.88 -26.64
CA HIS A 136 -39.67 -26.26 -28.03
C HIS A 136 -40.55 -27.47 -28.30
N SER A 137 -41.86 -27.26 -28.30
CA SER A 137 -42.78 -28.18 -29.00
C SER A 137 -42.53 -28.05 -30.52
N MET A 138 -41.42 -28.55 -30.96
CA MET A 138 -41.32 -29.15 -32.25
C MET A 138 -42.07 -30.45 -32.10
N ALA A 139 -43.35 -30.45 -32.51
CA ALA A 139 -43.99 -31.65 -32.92
C ALA A 139 -43.04 -32.28 -33.94
N SER A 140 -42.21 -33.19 -33.47
CA SER A 140 -41.43 -34.03 -34.34
C SER A 140 -42.36 -35.03 -34.97
N THR A 141 -43.06 -34.59 -35.96
CA THR A 141 -43.24 -35.44 -37.12
C THR A 141 -41.88 -35.45 -37.79
N ASP A 142 -41.16 -36.52 -37.57
CA ASP A 142 -39.84 -36.78 -38.17
C ASP A 142 -40.07 -36.93 -39.70
N THR A 143 -40.18 -35.80 -40.36
CA THR A 143 -40.20 -35.66 -41.83
C THR A 143 -39.07 -34.68 -42.18
N THR A 144 -37.90 -34.90 -41.57
CA THR A 144 -36.69 -34.26 -42.10
C THR A 144 -36.44 -34.90 -43.48
N SER A 145 -36.41 -34.07 -44.49
CA SER A 145 -36.00 -34.50 -45.83
C SER A 145 -34.65 -35.22 -45.72
N PRO A 146 -34.43 -36.35 -46.39
CA PRO A 146 -33.13 -37.00 -46.45
C PRO A 146 -32.02 -36.06 -46.95
N ASP A 147 -32.41 -34.93 -47.51
CA ASP A 147 -31.53 -33.85 -47.98
C ASP A 147 -31.26 -32.74 -46.93
N ASP A 148 -31.82 -32.85 -45.73
CA ASP A 148 -31.69 -31.79 -44.71
C ASP A 148 -30.25 -31.63 -44.24
N ILE A 149 -29.70 -30.45 -44.43
CA ILE A 149 -28.35 -30.06 -44.08
C ILE A 149 -28.32 -28.93 -43.05
N ARG A 150 -29.48 -28.57 -42.46
CA ARG A 150 -29.59 -27.50 -41.47
C ARG A 150 -28.98 -27.92 -40.11
N ILE A 151 -28.53 -26.95 -39.36
CA ILE A 151 -28.11 -27.12 -37.98
C ILE A 151 -29.27 -26.78 -37.06
N GLU A 152 -29.59 -27.65 -36.13
CA GLU A 152 -30.52 -27.38 -35.04
C GLU A 152 -29.85 -26.54 -33.96
N ARG A 153 -28.62 -26.92 -33.57
CA ARG A 153 -27.92 -26.25 -32.52
C ARG A 153 -26.39 -26.50 -32.52
N VAL A 154 -25.64 -25.49 -32.07
CA VAL A 154 -24.22 -25.57 -31.86
C VAL A 154 -23.91 -25.26 -30.39
N THR A 155 -23.13 -26.13 -29.72
CA THR A 155 -22.69 -25.94 -28.34
C THR A 155 -21.19 -26.15 -28.21
N ALA A 156 -20.62 -25.68 -27.13
CA ALA A 156 -19.22 -25.90 -26.79
C ALA A 156 -19.04 -26.26 -25.33
N ASN A 157 -18.14 -27.21 -25.04
CA ASN A 157 -17.81 -27.69 -23.69
C ASN A 157 -19.09 -28.11 -22.90
N LYS A 158 -20.17 -28.50 -23.56
CA LYS A 158 -21.48 -28.83 -22.96
C LYS A 158 -22.10 -27.69 -22.12
N LYS A 159 -21.52 -26.50 -22.14
CA LYS A 159 -21.89 -25.33 -21.31
C LYS A 159 -22.30 -24.12 -22.16
N TYR A 160 -21.54 -23.83 -23.20
CA TYR A 160 -21.71 -22.63 -23.99
C TYR A 160 -22.62 -22.92 -25.19
N LEU A 161 -23.55 -22.03 -25.49
CA LEU A 161 -24.46 -22.10 -26.65
C LEU A 161 -24.06 -21.02 -27.66
N PHE A 162 -23.90 -21.41 -28.92
CA PHE A 162 -23.68 -20.46 -30.00
C PHE A 162 -24.98 -19.75 -30.37
N THR A 163 -24.86 -18.47 -30.68
CA THR A 163 -25.94 -17.67 -31.25
C THR A 163 -25.88 -17.75 -32.77
N SER A 164 -27.01 -18.03 -33.41
CA SER A 164 -27.17 -17.92 -34.88
C SER A 164 -27.19 -16.45 -35.27
N VAL A 165 -26.41 -16.09 -36.29
CA VAL A 165 -26.30 -14.72 -36.78
C VAL A 165 -26.47 -14.68 -38.30
N THR A 166 -26.97 -13.55 -38.80
CA THR A 166 -27.06 -13.28 -40.24
C THR A 166 -25.80 -12.53 -40.66
N ASN A 167 -24.77 -13.27 -41.02
CA ASN A 167 -23.49 -12.73 -41.46
C ASN A 167 -22.99 -13.58 -42.64
N GLU A 168 -22.35 -12.94 -43.64
CA GLU A 168 -21.83 -13.64 -44.82
C GLU A 168 -20.54 -14.43 -44.48
N GLU A 169 -19.77 -13.97 -43.51
CA GLU A 169 -18.47 -14.58 -43.13
C GLU A 169 -18.62 -15.74 -42.15
N TYR A 170 -19.62 -15.66 -41.23
CA TYR A 170 -19.93 -16.72 -40.27
C TYR A 170 -21.41 -16.75 -39.92
N GLN A 171 -21.94 -17.91 -39.56
CA GLN A 171 -23.35 -18.11 -39.27
C GLN A 171 -23.67 -18.35 -37.81
N TYR A 172 -22.65 -18.62 -37.00
CA TYR A 172 -22.78 -18.81 -35.56
C TYR A 172 -21.65 -18.13 -34.84
N GLU A 173 -21.95 -17.52 -33.71
CA GLU A 173 -20.95 -16.86 -32.86
C GLU A 173 -21.08 -17.24 -31.38
N LEU A 174 -19.96 -17.21 -30.69
CA LEU A 174 -19.82 -17.48 -29.26
C LEU A 174 -18.69 -16.62 -28.70
N THR A 175 -18.94 -15.96 -27.58
CA THR A 175 -17.87 -15.35 -26.78
C THR A 175 -17.60 -16.20 -25.55
N VAL A 176 -16.35 -16.47 -25.26
CA VAL A 176 -15.91 -17.22 -24.07
C VAL A 176 -14.87 -16.43 -23.29
N PRO A 177 -14.86 -16.56 -21.95
CA PRO A 177 -13.88 -15.92 -21.10
C PRO A 177 -12.43 -16.34 -21.41
N ASN A 178 -11.46 -15.53 -20.97
CA ASN A 178 -10.04 -15.77 -21.25
C ASN A 178 -9.52 -17.12 -20.77
N GLU A 179 -10.00 -17.62 -19.63
CA GLU A 179 -9.58 -18.91 -19.06
C GLU A 179 -9.97 -20.12 -19.92
N VAL A 180 -10.89 -19.94 -20.88
CA VAL A 180 -11.29 -21.00 -21.82
C VAL A 180 -10.28 -21.11 -22.95
N ALA A 181 -9.18 -21.80 -22.68
CA ALA A 181 -8.11 -22.01 -23.69
C ALA A 181 -8.40 -23.14 -24.69
N ASN A 182 -9.32 -24.03 -24.39
CA ASN A 182 -9.68 -25.15 -25.24
C ASN A 182 -11.20 -25.25 -25.34
N LEU A 183 -11.67 -25.67 -26.54
CA LEU A 183 -13.09 -25.77 -26.82
C LEU A 183 -13.41 -27.10 -27.47
N ASP A 184 -14.39 -27.81 -26.91
CA ASP A 184 -15.00 -28.98 -27.52
C ASP A 184 -16.32 -28.57 -28.15
N VAL A 185 -16.35 -28.44 -29.47
CA VAL A 185 -17.51 -27.98 -30.23
C VAL A 185 -18.38 -29.18 -30.62
N SER A 186 -19.67 -29.10 -30.34
CA SER A 186 -20.68 -30.07 -30.74
C SER A 186 -21.74 -29.39 -31.59
N VAL A 187 -21.96 -29.92 -32.74
CA VAL A 187 -23.01 -29.46 -33.68
C VAL A 187 -24.07 -30.54 -33.82
N ILE A 188 -25.31 -30.17 -33.58
CA ILE A 188 -26.46 -31.05 -33.71
C ILE A 188 -27.20 -30.66 -35.03
N PRO A 189 -27.20 -31.54 -36.02
CA PRO A 189 -27.96 -31.28 -37.25
C PRO A 189 -29.45 -31.48 -37.02
N SER A 190 -30.29 -30.84 -37.83
CA SER A 190 -31.75 -30.98 -37.78
C SER A 190 -32.23 -32.39 -38.13
N SER A 191 -31.52 -33.08 -39.01
CA SER A 191 -31.75 -34.50 -39.28
C SER A 191 -30.87 -35.39 -38.40
N THR A 192 -31.47 -36.32 -37.71
CA THR A 192 -30.73 -37.27 -36.82
C THR A 192 -29.81 -38.22 -37.59
N GLU A 193 -30.03 -38.39 -38.90
CA GLU A 193 -29.20 -39.25 -39.76
C GLU A 193 -28.13 -38.46 -40.55
N ALA A 194 -28.16 -37.13 -40.49
CA ALA A 194 -27.11 -36.30 -41.08
C ALA A 194 -25.82 -36.43 -40.26
N THR A 195 -24.70 -36.32 -40.94
CA THR A 195 -23.37 -36.35 -40.27
C THR A 195 -22.73 -34.98 -40.26
N VAL A 196 -21.89 -34.70 -39.24
CA VAL A 196 -21.17 -33.45 -39.10
C VAL A 196 -19.68 -33.69 -38.99
N GLU A 197 -18.91 -32.98 -39.79
CA GLU A 197 -17.47 -32.93 -39.74
C GLU A 197 -17.05 -31.54 -39.25
N ILE A 198 -16.28 -31.43 -38.15
CA ILE A 198 -15.83 -30.17 -37.61
C ILE A 198 -14.32 -30.05 -37.84
N THR A 199 -13.88 -28.91 -38.40
CA THR A 199 -12.47 -28.60 -38.62
C THR A 199 -12.18 -27.18 -38.16
N SER A 200 -11.01 -27.01 -37.53
CA SER A 200 -10.51 -25.66 -37.18
C SER A 200 -9.91 -25.00 -38.39
N LEU A 201 -10.31 -23.78 -38.68
CA LEU A 201 -9.73 -22.94 -39.75
C LEU A 201 -8.50 -22.16 -39.29
N SER A 202 -8.20 -22.15 -37.97
CA SER A 202 -7.05 -21.51 -37.42
C SER A 202 -5.81 -22.36 -37.64
N LYS A 203 -4.75 -21.78 -38.20
CA LYS A 203 -3.47 -22.46 -38.43
C LYS A 203 -2.88 -22.91 -37.11
N ASN A 204 -2.82 -24.20 -36.86
CA ASN A 204 -1.98 -24.93 -35.86
C ASN A 204 -2.61 -25.64 -34.66
N ARG A 205 -3.90 -25.61 -34.39
CA ARG A 205 -4.43 -26.41 -33.26
C ARG A 205 -5.86 -26.84 -33.51
N SER A 206 -6.08 -28.15 -33.54
CA SER A 206 -7.42 -28.73 -33.47
C SER A 206 -8.02 -28.45 -32.11
N TYR A 207 -8.65 -27.47 -31.72
CA TYR A 207 -9.40 -27.16 -30.47
C TYR A 207 -8.76 -26.19 -29.47
N GLY A 208 -7.51 -25.70 -29.64
CA GLY A 208 -6.97 -24.64 -28.82
C GLY A 208 -7.40 -23.26 -29.33
N LEU A 209 -7.92 -22.40 -28.42
CA LEU A 209 -8.30 -21.03 -28.74
C LEU A 209 -7.15 -20.05 -28.54
N MET A 210 -6.93 -19.22 -29.56
CA MET A 210 -6.14 -18.00 -29.37
C MET A 210 -7.04 -16.90 -28.79
N VAL A 211 -6.46 -15.94 -28.09
CA VAL A 211 -7.17 -14.73 -27.67
C VAL A 211 -7.67 -13.99 -28.92
N GLY A 212 -8.90 -13.50 -28.87
CA GLY A 212 -9.58 -12.92 -30.03
C GLY A 212 -10.35 -13.97 -30.85
N ASP A 213 -10.53 -13.70 -32.13
CA ASP A 213 -11.41 -14.48 -32.98
C ASP A 213 -10.76 -15.78 -33.48
N ASN A 214 -11.50 -16.88 -33.33
CA ASN A 214 -11.19 -18.22 -33.80
C ASN A 214 -12.34 -18.72 -34.68
N PHE A 215 -12.03 -19.44 -35.74
CA PHE A 215 -13.05 -19.91 -36.69
C PHE A 215 -12.96 -21.42 -36.84
N PHE A 216 -14.13 -22.05 -36.89
CA PHE A 216 -14.33 -23.47 -37.14
C PHE A 216 -15.25 -23.65 -38.31
N ASN A 217 -15.05 -24.68 -39.12
CA ASN A 217 -15.97 -25.09 -40.15
C ASN A 217 -16.71 -26.33 -39.69
N ALA A 218 -18.04 -26.28 -39.66
CA ALA A 218 -18.93 -27.41 -39.46
C ALA A 218 -19.55 -27.76 -40.81
N LYS A 219 -19.11 -28.86 -41.39
CA LYS A 219 -19.70 -29.38 -42.61
C LYS A 219 -20.79 -30.38 -42.24
N VAL A 220 -22.03 -30.03 -42.53
CA VAL A 220 -23.19 -30.92 -42.41
C VAL A 220 -23.39 -31.64 -43.72
N ILE A 221 -23.49 -32.98 -43.66
CA ILE A 221 -23.69 -33.85 -44.80
C ILE A 221 -25.06 -34.53 -44.63
N SER A 222 -25.93 -34.42 -45.62
CA SER A 222 -27.28 -34.97 -45.60
C SER A 222 -27.28 -36.52 -45.42
N ALA A 223 -28.36 -37.07 -44.92
CA ALA A 223 -28.54 -38.50 -44.70
C ALA A 223 -28.29 -39.36 -45.96
N ASN A 224 -28.75 -38.88 -47.11
CA ASN A 224 -28.50 -39.55 -48.39
C ASN A 224 -27.12 -39.26 -49.00
N LYS A 225 -26.30 -38.40 -48.37
CA LYS A 225 -24.95 -37.96 -48.77
C LYS A 225 -24.92 -37.18 -50.11
N GLU A 226 -26.06 -36.77 -50.64
CA GLU A 226 -26.12 -36.02 -51.89
C GLU A 226 -25.92 -34.52 -51.74
N LYS A 227 -26.15 -34.01 -50.53
CA LYS A 227 -25.97 -32.59 -50.22
C LYS A 227 -25.02 -32.38 -49.04
N SER A 228 -24.32 -31.26 -49.05
CA SER A 228 -23.54 -30.82 -47.89
C SER A 228 -23.49 -29.30 -47.82
N GLN A 229 -23.41 -28.76 -46.63
CA GLN A 229 -23.28 -27.32 -46.36
C GLN A 229 -22.18 -27.09 -45.31
N ASN A 230 -21.39 -26.08 -45.60
CA ASN A 230 -20.40 -25.57 -44.62
C ASN A 230 -21.00 -24.42 -43.81
N TYR A 231 -20.85 -24.49 -42.51
CA TYR A 231 -21.21 -23.43 -41.59
C TYR A 231 -19.95 -22.97 -40.88
N ILE A 232 -19.70 -21.67 -40.90
CA ILE A 232 -18.57 -21.09 -40.19
C ILE A 232 -19.04 -20.67 -38.79
N LEU A 233 -18.32 -21.15 -37.78
CA LEU A 233 -18.54 -20.86 -36.36
C LEU A 233 -17.43 -19.93 -35.91
N LYS A 234 -17.79 -18.73 -35.43
CA LYS A 234 -16.88 -17.77 -34.85
C LYS A 234 -16.87 -17.93 -33.34
N VAL A 235 -15.69 -18.06 -32.74
CA VAL A 235 -15.49 -18.05 -31.29
C VAL A 235 -14.55 -16.94 -30.94
N THR A 236 -15.00 -15.97 -30.17
CA THR A 236 -14.18 -14.90 -29.63
C THR A 236 -13.77 -15.27 -28.21
N ARG A 237 -12.48 -15.55 -28.00
CA ARG A 237 -11.91 -15.68 -26.65
C ARG A 237 -11.51 -14.30 -26.15
N GLU A 238 -12.07 -13.89 -25.02
CA GLU A 238 -11.82 -12.59 -24.43
C GLU A 238 -10.35 -12.42 -24.04
N LYS A 239 -9.92 -11.17 -23.99
CA LYS A 239 -8.62 -10.80 -23.43
C LYS A 239 -8.62 -11.01 -21.93
N SER A 240 -7.43 -11.23 -21.36
CA SER A 240 -7.28 -11.34 -19.91
C SER A 240 -7.53 -10.02 -19.22
N SER A 241 -8.35 -10.03 -18.16
CA SER A 241 -8.55 -8.93 -17.22
C SER A 241 -7.66 -9.05 -15.98
N ASN A 242 -6.78 -10.05 -15.91
CA ASN A 242 -5.90 -10.30 -14.79
C ASN A 242 -4.92 -9.12 -14.59
N THR A 243 -4.87 -8.61 -13.37
CA THR A 243 -3.94 -7.57 -12.90
C THR A 243 -3.16 -8.05 -11.67
N GLY A 244 -3.07 -9.36 -11.47
CA GLY A 244 -2.38 -9.99 -10.36
C GLY A 244 -0.87 -9.91 -10.51
N LEU A 245 -0.15 -9.91 -9.40
CA LEU A 245 1.31 -9.98 -9.39
C LEU A 245 1.75 -11.26 -8.68
N SER A 246 2.75 -11.93 -9.22
CA SER A 246 3.38 -13.08 -8.55
C SER A 246 4.23 -12.65 -7.37
N SER A 247 4.75 -11.41 -7.39
CA SER A 247 5.52 -10.83 -6.30
C SER A 247 5.51 -9.30 -6.37
N LEU A 248 5.66 -8.67 -5.21
CA LEU A 248 5.91 -7.24 -5.04
C LEU A 248 6.95 -7.08 -3.94
N THR A 249 8.02 -6.33 -4.20
CA THR A 249 9.10 -6.10 -3.24
C THR A 249 9.61 -4.67 -3.32
N VAL A 250 10.14 -4.20 -2.19
CA VAL A 250 10.88 -2.94 -2.08
C VAL A 250 12.24 -3.29 -1.50
N ASP A 251 13.24 -3.53 -2.35
CA ASP A 251 14.53 -4.12 -1.99
C ASP A 251 14.34 -5.33 -1.03
N SER A 252 15.04 -5.31 0.12
CA SER A 252 14.92 -6.33 1.18
C SER A 252 13.96 -5.94 2.31
N TYR A 253 13.26 -4.81 2.18
CA TYR A 253 12.35 -4.31 3.21
C TYR A 253 11.00 -5.01 3.15
N SER A 254 10.45 -5.31 4.33
CA SER A 254 9.16 -5.99 4.44
C SER A 254 8.00 -5.05 4.15
N LEU A 255 7.09 -5.50 3.30
CA LEU A 255 5.79 -4.86 3.08
C LEU A 255 4.87 -5.13 4.28
N THR A 256 4.11 -4.14 4.68
CA THR A 256 3.04 -4.25 5.68
C THR A 256 1.72 -3.74 5.09
N PRO A 257 0.68 -4.60 4.96
CA PRO A 257 0.74 -6.05 5.18
C PRO A 257 1.66 -6.77 4.18
N ALA A 258 1.95 -8.05 4.40
CA ALA A 258 2.65 -8.88 3.40
C ALA A 258 1.88 -8.87 2.08
N TYR A 259 2.60 -9.00 0.95
CA TYR A 259 1.97 -8.95 -0.37
C TYR A 259 0.84 -9.97 -0.50
N SER A 260 -0.30 -9.52 -1.03
CA SER A 260 -1.46 -10.31 -1.41
C SER A 260 -2.21 -9.61 -2.55
N ASP A 261 -2.75 -10.39 -3.50
CA ASP A 261 -3.47 -9.84 -4.65
C ASP A 261 -4.70 -8.99 -4.29
N ASN A 262 -5.27 -9.19 -3.11
CA ASN A 262 -6.44 -8.45 -2.65
C ASN A 262 -6.10 -7.13 -1.92
N VAL A 263 -4.81 -6.78 -1.81
CA VAL A 263 -4.34 -5.59 -1.11
C VAL A 263 -3.76 -4.60 -2.10
N ASN A 264 -4.19 -3.34 -2.01
CA ASN A 264 -3.73 -2.27 -2.87
C ASN A 264 -2.90 -1.20 -2.15
N ASN A 265 -2.79 -1.27 -0.83
CA ASN A 265 -2.04 -0.30 -0.04
C ASN A 265 -1.03 -1.00 0.85
N TYR A 266 0.22 -0.62 0.74
CA TYR A 266 1.32 -1.18 1.51
C TYR A 266 2.11 -0.10 2.20
N GLN A 267 2.74 -0.46 3.30
CA GLN A 267 3.67 0.40 4.03
C GLN A 267 5.04 -0.27 4.12
N VAL A 268 6.08 0.52 4.03
CA VAL A 268 7.49 0.11 4.20
C VAL A 268 8.18 1.15 5.05
N THR A 269 9.02 0.72 5.99
CA THR A 269 9.87 1.63 6.76
C THR A 269 11.33 1.36 6.41
N VAL A 270 12.07 2.41 6.10
CA VAL A 270 13.50 2.34 5.79
C VAL A 270 14.31 3.24 6.72
N PRO A 271 15.56 2.86 7.06
CA PRO A 271 16.46 3.68 7.86
C PRO A 271 16.78 5.04 7.21
N TYR A 272 17.28 5.96 8.01
CA TYR A 272 17.69 7.30 7.57
C TYR A 272 18.73 7.28 6.45
N GLU A 273 19.68 6.33 6.50
CA GLU A 273 20.80 6.22 5.57
C GLU A 273 20.36 5.81 4.16
N ILE A 274 19.13 5.32 4.02
CA ILE A 274 18.61 4.84 2.75
C ILE A 274 17.96 6.00 1.98
N GLU A 275 18.66 6.47 0.97
CA GLU A 275 18.20 7.59 0.12
C GLU A 275 17.44 7.12 -1.11
N THR A 276 17.60 5.86 -1.49
CA THR A 276 16.95 5.27 -2.65
C THR A 276 16.52 3.85 -2.34
N VAL A 277 15.42 3.41 -2.92
CA VAL A 277 14.98 2.02 -2.92
C VAL A 277 14.55 1.61 -4.33
N THR A 278 14.60 0.32 -4.60
CA THR A 278 14.10 -0.25 -5.85
C THR A 278 12.78 -0.97 -5.60
N VAL A 279 11.75 -0.55 -6.31
CA VAL A 279 10.45 -1.23 -6.30
C VAL A 279 10.42 -2.21 -7.46
N ASN A 280 10.23 -3.49 -7.16
CA ASN A 280 10.13 -4.57 -8.13
C ASN A 280 8.82 -5.32 -7.97
N ALA A 281 8.28 -5.77 -9.09
CA ALA A 281 7.12 -6.66 -9.12
C ALA A 281 7.26 -7.65 -10.29
N THR A 282 6.73 -8.84 -10.09
CA THR A 282 6.64 -9.86 -11.15
C THR A 282 5.17 -10.04 -11.51
N LYS A 283 4.84 -9.85 -12.75
CA LYS A 283 3.51 -10.05 -13.29
C LYS A 283 3.12 -11.53 -13.31
N GLN A 284 1.84 -11.83 -13.23
CA GLN A 284 1.33 -13.20 -13.35
C GLN A 284 1.23 -13.62 -14.82
N GLU A 285 0.92 -12.68 -15.71
CA GLU A 285 0.78 -12.94 -17.14
C GLU A 285 1.73 -12.03 -17.94
N GLU A 286 2.26 -12.54 -19.06
CA GLU A 286 3.19 -11.78 -19.90
C GLU A 286 2.55 -10.56 -20.56
N THR A 287 1.25 -10.64 -20.84
CA THR A 287 0.47 -9.57 -21.49
C THR A 287 0.22 -8.36 -20.61
N GLU A 288 0.38 -8.50 -19.29
CA GLU A 288 0.28 -7.38 -18.35
C GLU A 288 1.41 -6.36 -18.56
N THR A 289 1.13 -5.12 -18.24
CA THR A 289 2.13 -4.05 -18.16
C THR A 289 2.10 -3.39 -16.79
N ILE A 290 3.27 -3.07 -16.25
CA ILE A 290 3.41 -2.43 -14.93
C ILE A 290 4.18 -1.14 -15.10
N LYS A 291 3.59 -0.03 -14.65
CA LYS A 291 4.27 1.26 -14.51
C LYS A 291 4.61 1.54 -13.05
N GLY A 292 5.57 2.39 -12.80
CA GLY A 292 5.95 2.82 -11.46
C GLY A 292 7.04 1.98 -10.80
N LEU A 293 7.58 0.95 -11.46
CA LEU A 293 8.70 0.15 -10.97
C LEU A 293 10.03 0.90 -11.00
N GLY A 294 11.07 0.29 -10.45
CA GLY A 294 12.46 0.76 -10.48
C GLY A 294 12.82 1.67 -9.30
N ASN A 295 13.94 2.38 -9.45
CA ASN A 295 14.53 3.18 -8.39
C ASN A 295 13.66 4.39 -8.01
N LYS A 296 13.54 4.63 -6.70
CA LYS A 296 12.81 5.76 -6.10
C LYS A 296 13.72 6.50 -5.14
N ASN A 297 13.89 7.80 -5.35
CA ASN A 297 14.57 8.66 -4.41
C ASN A 297 13.62 8.98 -3.25
N LEU A 298 14.12 8.93 -2.03
CA LEU A 298 13.34 9.12 -0.82
C LEU A 298 13.72 10.42 -0.11
N ALA A 299 12.73 11.29 0.09
CA ALA A 299 12.83 12.34 1.09
C ALA A 299 12.70 11.76 2.50
N ILE A 300 13.19 12.47 3.52
CA ILE A 300 12.95 12.10 4.92
C ILE A 300 11.45 12.18 5.22
N GLY A 301 10.91 11.19 5.92
CA GLY A 301 9.47 11.06 6.19
C GLY A 301 8.76 10.27 5.10
N THR A 302 7.50 10.59 4.87
CA THR A 302 6.59 9.82 4.02
C THR A 302 6.83 10.08 2.54
N ASN A 303 6.96 9.00 1.76
CA ASN A 303 7.05 8.98 0.30
C ASN A 303 6.00 8.03 -0.24
N GLU A 304 5.33 8.39 -1.32
CA GLU A 304 4.34 7.54 -1.96
C GLU A 304 4.82 7.11 -3.35
N VAL A 305 4.66 5.83 -3.62
CA VAL A 305 4.93 5.22 -4.93
C VAL A 305 3.65 4.56 -5.41
N GLU A 306 3.13 5.01 -6.54
CA GLU A 306 1.99 4.39 -7.21
C GLU A 306 2.49 3.43 -8.30
N LEU A 307 1.98 2.21 -8.30
CA LEU A 307 2.11 1.26 -9.40
C LEU A 307 0.78 1.19 -10.15
N GLU A 308 0.85 1.21 -11.47
CA GLU A 308 -0.29 0.97 -12.36
C GLU A 308 -0.06 -0.35 -13.10
N ILE A 309 -0.90 -1.35 -12.81
CA ILE A 309 -0.91 -2.64 -13.49
C ILE A 309 -2.06 -2.61 -14.49
N LYS A 310 -1.76 -2.86 -15.75
CA LYS A 310 -2.76 -2.89 -16.82
C LYS A 310 -2.79 -4.25 -17.47
N ALA A 311 -3.96 -4.89 -17.44
CA ALA A 311 -4.24 -6.16 -18.09
C ALA A 311 -4.34 -6.03 -19.61
N GLU A 312 -4.43 -7.17 -20.30
CA GLU A 312 -4.55 -7.23 -21.76
C GLU A 312 -5.82 -6.57 -22.28
N ASP A 313 -6.95 -6.72 -21.57
CA ASP A 313 -8.24 -6.12 -21.93
C ASP A 313 -8.32 -4.61 -21.67
N GLY A 314 -7.34 -4.08 -20.95
CA GLY A 314 -7.24 -2.67 -20.55
C GLY A 314 -7.68 -2.40 -19.12
N THR A 315 -8.12 -3.39 -18.37
CA THR A 315 -8.40 -3.29 -16.94
C THR A 315 -7.18 -2.77 -16.19
N ILE A 316 -7.37 -1.80 -15.31
CA ILE A 316 -6.29 -1.16 -14.56
C ILE A 316 -6.49 -1.38 -13.06
N ARG A 317 -5.43 -1.82 -12.40
CA ARG A 317 -5.30 -1.86 -10.95
C ARG A 317 -4.20 -0.92 -10.51
N LYS A 318 -4.42 -0.19 -9.42
CA LYS A 318 -3.42 0.67 -8.80
C LYS A 318 -3.03 0.12 -7.44
N ILE A 319 -1.73 0.13 -7.18
CA ILE A 319 -1.16 -0.22 -5.88
C ILE A 319 -0.38 1.00 -5.39
N VAL A 320 -0.62 1.40 -4.14
CA VAL A 320 0.11 2.49 -3.48
C VAL A 320 1.02 1.91 -2.40
N ILE A 321 2.30 2.28 -2.46
CA ILE A 321 3.30 1.91 -1.46
C ILE A 321 3.72 3.18 -0.74
N THR A 322 3.39 3.28 0.53
CA THR A 322 3.83 4.37 1.42
C THR A 322 5.15 3.98 2.06
N ILE A 323 6.23 4.67 1.72
CA ILE A 323 7.58 4.41 2.21
C ILE A 323 7.95 5.48 3.21
N GLU A 324 8.11 5.11 4.48
CA GLU A 324 8.55 6.00 5.55
C GLU A 324 10.06 5.92 5.70
N ARG A 325 10.78 6.96 5.25
CA ARG A 325 12.22 7.11 5.53
C ARG A 325 12.39 7.76 6.90
N GLN A 326 12.99 7.04 7.82
CA GLN A 326 13.17 7.48 9.20
C GLN A 326 14.05 8.74 9.28
N LYS A 327 13.85 9.53 10.31
CA LYS A 327 14.74 10.63 10.66
C LYS A 327 16.01 10.09 11.33
N SER A 328 17.11 10.85 11.24
CA SER A 328 18.41 10.48 11.83
C SER A 328 18.33 10.32 13.34
N ASP A 329 18.93 9.25 13.84
CA ASP A 329 19.17 9.01 15.27
C ASP A 329 20.52 9.61 15.74
N ASN A 330 21.26 10.30 14.84
CA ASN A 330 22.52 10.95 15.18
C ASN A 330 22.28 12.13 16.15
N ALA A 331 22.88 12.05 17.34
CA ALA A 331 22.92 13.09 18.36
C ALA A 331 24.38 13.50 18.67
N GLY A 332 25.28 13.34 17.70
CA GLY A 332 26.68 13.78 17.80
C GLY A 332 26.83 15.30 17.66
N ILE A 333 27.92 15.83 18.19
CA ILE A 333 28.37 17.22 18.00
C ILE A 333 29.33 17.23 16.81
N GLU A 334 29.05 18.09 15.79
CA GLU A 334 29.90 18.22 14.59
C GLU A 334 30.72 19.52 14.63
N ASN A 335 30.13 20.64 14.95
CA ASN A 335 30.79 21.96 14.97
C ASN A 335 30.35 22.78 16.18
N VAL A 336 31.17 22.84 17.20
CA VAL A 336 30.98 23.74 18.35
C VAL A 336 31.88 24.95 18.18
N GLU A 337 31.31 26.15 18.25
CA GLU A 337 32.08 27.41 18.23
C GLU A 337 31.91 28.16 19.55
N VAL A 338 33.01 28.75 19.99
CA VAL A 338 33.07 29.64 21.18
C VAL A 338 33.62 30.97 20.69
N ASN A 339 32.77 31.87 20.19
CA ASN A 339 33.19 33.24 19.74
C ASN A 339 34.46 33.32 18.90
N GLY A 340 34.71 32.35 18.00
CA GLY A 340 35.94 32.30 17.22
C GLY A 340 37.16 31.69 17.92
N TYR A 341 37.02 31.25 19.17
CA TYR A 341 38.05 30.49 19.85
C TYR A 341 38.05 29.03 19.43
N THR A 342 39.24 28.48 19.19
CA THR A 342 39.38 27.08 18.76
C THR A 342 39.07 26.15 19.95
N LEU A 343 38.19 25.17 19.70
CA LEU A 343 37.95 24.07 20.61
C LEU A 343 38.96 22.94 20.38
N SER A 344 39.49 22.42 21.46
CA SER A 344 40.30 21.20 21.46
C SER A 344 39.65 20.14 22.35
N LEU A 345 39.83 18.85 21.99
CA LEU A 345 39.38 17.75 22.85
C LEU A 345 40.47 17.42 23.85
N VAL A 346 40.21 17.69 25.14
CA VAL A 346 41.12 17.44 26.23
C VAL A 346 40.44 16.52 27.24
N ASP A 347 41.02 15.34 27.48
CA ASP A 347 40.45 14.31 28.37
C ASP A 347 38.96 14.00 28.12
N GLY A 348 38.55 14.00 26.86
CA GLY A 348 37.16 13.73 26.48
C GLY A 348 36.20 14.92 26.64
N ILE A 349 36.70 16.11 26.97
CA ILE A 349 35.94 17.35 27.13
C ILE A 349 36.35 18.34 26.05
N TYR A 350 35.38 18.93 25.34
CA TYR A 350 35.64 20.04 24.41
C TYR A 350 36.02 21.28 25.20
N GLN A 351 37.23 21.81 24.98
CA GLN A 351 37.78 22.93 25.76
C GLN A 351 38.24 24.08 24.85
N ALA A 352 37.87 25.29 25.22
CA ALA A 352 38.46 26.54 24.71
C ALA A 352 39.16 27.32 25.83
N VAL A 353 40.23 28.03 25.49
CA VAL A 353 40.92 28.93 26.42
C VAL A 353 40.70 30.37 25.91
N VAL A 354 40.30 31.24 26.82
CA VAL A 354 40.04 32.65 26.53
C VAL A 354 40.82 33.56 27.46
N PRO A 355 41.28 34.74 27.00
CA PRO A 355 42.01 35.70 27.81
C PRO A 355 41.20 36.21 29.02
N TYR A 356 41.88 36.74 30.03
CA TYR A 356 41.27 37.30 31.24
C TYR A 356 40.22 38.40 30.96
N ASN A 357 40.45 39.27 29.97
CA ASN A 357 39.53 40.35 29.62
C ASN A 357 38.20 39.88 28.97
N VAL A 358 38.09 38.61 28.62
CA VAL A 358 36.88 38.03 28.06
C VAL A 358 35.98 37.55 29.21
N THR A 359 34.92 38.30 29.47
CA THR A 359 33.98 38.02 30.57
C THR A 359 32.75 37.24 30.14
N LYS A 360 32.50 37.16 28.80
CA LYS A 360 31.39 36.45 28.23
C LYS A 360 31.81 35.77 26.93
N VAL A 361 31.18 34.66 26.60
CA VAL A 361 31.30 33.98 25.30
C VAL A 361 29.92 33.55 24.82
N THR A 362 29.79 33.36 23.53
CA THR A 362 28.61 32.73 22.95
C THR A 362 29.00 31.35 22.47
N LEU A 363 28.32 30.35 23.01
CA LEU A 363 28.33 28.99 22.43
C LEU A 363 27.38 28.98 21.25
N ALA A 364 27.90 28.81 20.06
CA ALA A 364 27.11 28.82 18.81
C ALA A 364 27.31 27.54 18.02
N ASN A 365 26.33 27.28 17.20
CA ASN A 365 26.29 26.41 16.05
C ASN A 365 26.88 25.00 16.23
N VAL A 366 26.00 24.15 16.66
CA VAL A 366 26.27 22.71 16.71
C VAL A 366 25.26 22.06 15.79
N THR A 367 25.62 21.72 14.59
CA THR A 367 24.68 21.11 13.67
C THR A 367 25.07 19.70 13.28
N THR A 368 24.27 18.81 13.74
CA THR A 368 23.99 17.58 13.02
C THR A 368 22.71 17.79 12.20
N THR A 369 22.62 17.19 11.05
CA THR A 369 21.49 17.35 10.11
C THR A 369 20.14 17.10 10.80
N GLY A 370 19.40 18.17 11.10
CA GLY A 370 18.08 18.12 11.68
C GLY A 370 17.98 17.85 13.18
N ALA A 371 19.11 17.70 13.88
CA ALA A 371 19.13 17.60 15.36
C ALA A 371 18.82 18.95 16.01
N THR A 372 18.29 18.94 17.23
CA THR A 372 18.07 20.13 18.04
C THR A 372 19.09 20.22 19.15
N VAL A 373 19.60 21.42 19.42
CA VAL A 373 20.62 21.66 20.44
C VAL A 373 20.09 22.62 21.48
N THR A 374 20.28 22.30 22.74
CA THR A 374 19.99 23.16 23.91
C THR A 374 21.22 23.40 24.72
N GLY A 375 21.23 24.46 25.54
CA GLY A 375 22.38 24.84 26.35
C GLY A 375 23.39 25.76 25.64
N ILE A 376 23.16 26.15 24.40
CA ILE A 376 23.92 27.13 23.60
C ILE A 376 23.55 28.57 24.00
N GLY A 377 24.17 29.55 23.37
CA GLY A 377 23.93 30.98 23.57
C GLY A 377 24.99 31.63 24.49
N GLU A 378 24.73 32.89 24.97
CA GLU A 378 25.65 33.65 25.78
C GLU A 378 25.89 33.01 27.15
N LYS A 379 27.15 32.99 27.58
CA LYS A 379 27.63 32.44 28.86
C LYS A 379 28.55 33.42 29.54
N GLU A 380 28.26 33.73 30.80
CA GLU A 380 29.15 34.50 31.68
C GLU A 380 30.32 33.64 32.14
N LEU A 381 31.53 34.24 32.20
CA LEU A 381 32.75 33.55 32.59
C LEU A 381 33.28 34.02 33.90
N LYS A 382 33.54 33.09 34.82
CA LYS A 382 34.42 33.28 35.98
C LYS A 382 35.84 32.92 35.59
N VAL A 383 36.83 33.46 36.26
CA VAL A 383 38.24 33.09 36.09
C VAL A 383 38.41 31.59 36.40
N GLY A 384 39.13 30.87 35.56
CA GLY A 384 39.32 29.44 35.64
C GLY A 384 38.30 28.68 34.80
N ASN A 385 37.99 27.45 35.17
CA ASN A 385 37.14 26.54 34.42
C ASN A 385 35.65 26.93 34.53
N ASN A 386 34.99 27.00 33.42
CA ASN A 386 33.53 27.17 33.30
C ASN A 386 32.99 26.04 32.44
N ASP A 387 32.22 25.14 33.07
CA ASP A 387 31.65 23.97 32.37
C ASP A 387 30.18 24.21 32.04
N TYR A 388 29.84 24.09 30.78
CA TYR A 388 28.48 24.24 30.25
C TYR A 388 27.98 22.94 29.68
N SER A 389 26.78 22.53 30.07
CA SER A 389 26.12 21.36 29.50
C SER A 389 25.38 21.75 28.23
N VAL A 390 25.69 21.08 27.14
CA VAL A 390 25.00 21.16 25.85
C VAL A 390 24.33 19.81 25.61
N GLU A 391 23.04 19.80 25.38
CA GLU A 391 22.29 18.58 25.05
C GLU A 391 21.87 18.62 23.58
N VAL A 392 22.24 17.57 22.85
CA VAL A 392 21.84 17.33 21.45
C VAL A 392 20.74 16.27 21.43
N THR A 393 19.60 16.59 20.84
CA THR A 393 18.53 15.66 20.60
C THR A 393 18.50 15.35 19.10
N SER A 394 18.60 14.07 18.74
CA SER A 394 18.56 13.63 17.35
C SER A 394 17.30 14.11 16.60
N ALA A 395 17.34 14.15 15.26
CA ALA A 395 16.21 14.54 14.43
C ALA A 395 14.97 13.64 14.64
N SER A 396 15.17 12.37 14.96
CA SER A 396 14.11 11.43 15.34
C SER A 396 13.51 11.68 16.73
N GLY A 397 14.22 12.41 17.60
CA GLY A 397 13.86 12.61 19.00
C GLY A 397 14.16 11.43 19.93
N LYS A 398 14.67 10.31 19.39
CA LYS A 398 14.90 9.09 20.15
C LYS A 398 16.20 9.10 20.96
N VAL A 399 17.23 9.75 20.43
CA VAL A 399 18.55 9.79 21.04
C VAL A 399 18.84 11.17 21.57
N LYS A 400 19.33 11.24 22.84
CA LYS A 400 19.78 12.46 23.49
C LYS A 400 21.18 12.24 24.06
N THR A 401 22.09 13.12 23.68
CA THR A 401 23.49 13.08 24.16
C THR A 401 23.83 14.39 24.82
N LYS A 402 24.44 14.30 26.02
CA LYS A 402 24.95 15.46 26.76
C LYS A 402 26.45 15.59 26.59
N TYR A 403 26.86 16.78 26.26
CA TYR A 403 28.25 17.16 26.11
C TYR A 403 28.60 18.24 27.15
N VAL A 404 29.84 18.25 27.61
CA VAL A 404 30.38 19.31 28.45
C VAL A 404 31.34 20.14 27.59
N ILE A 405 31.05 21.43 27.50
CA ILE A 405 31.95 22.41 26.87
C ILE A 405 32.60 23.19 27.99
N ARG A 406 33.91 23.08 28.10
CA ARG A 406 34.69 23.80 29.08
C ARG A 406 35.30 25.04 28.45
N VAL A 407 35.01 26.21 29.03
CA VAL A 407 35.70 27.46 28.70
C VAL A 407 36.63 27.85 29.87
N VAL A 408 37.91 27.82 29.61
CA VAL A 408 38.93 28.24 30.61
C VAL A 408 39.22 29.70 30.40
N ARG A 409 38.79 30.54 31.32
CA ARG A 409 39.16 31.95 31.34
C ARG A 409 40.46 32.09 32.12
N GLU A 410 41.50 32.59 31.46
CA GLU A 410 42.82 32.75 32.05
C GLU A 410 42.78 33.69 33.28
N LYS A 411 43.74 33.52 34.14
CA LYS A 411 43.97 34.48 35.22
C LYS A 411 44.60 35.76 34.68
N ASP A 412 44.34 36.86 35.35
CA ASP A 412 45.03 38.09 35.05
C ASP A 412 46.52 37.94 35.36
N THR A 413 47.34 38.28 34.38
CA THR A 413 48.79 38.25 34.48
C THR A 413 49.42 39.68 34.50
N ASP A 414 48.55 40.70 34.46
CA ASP A 414 49.00 42.11 34.46
C ASP A 414 49.59 42.43 35.89
N ASN A 415 50.86 42.57 35.95
CA ASN A 415 51.62 42.94 37.12
C ASN A 415 52.15 44.36 37.05
N THR A 416 51.58 45.18 36.14
CA THR A 416 52.05 46.56 36.04
C THR A 416 51.28 47.50 36.93
N LEU A 417 51.87 48.63 37.21
CA LEU A 417 51.27 49.73 38.00
C LEU A 417 50.48 50.66 37.07
N LYS A 418 49.38 51.14 37.58
CA LYS A 418 48.57 52.23 36.97
C LYS A 418 49.09 53.59 37.42
N SER A 419 49.57 53.67 38.66
CA SER A 419 50.12 54.88 39.21
C SER A 419 51.15 54.57 40.29
N LEU A 420 52.12 55.46 40.46
CA LEU A 420 53.10 55.49 41.53
C LEU A 420 53.32 56.92 41.96
N SER A 421 53.32 57.18 43.24
CA SER A 421 53.60 58.51 43.82
C SER A 421 54.26 58.40 45.20
N LEU A 422 54.99 59.42 45.53
CA LEU A 422 55.54 59.66 46.83
C LEU A 422 55.07 60.99 47.40
N THR A 423 54.79 61.07 48.69
CA THR A 423 54.22 62.28 49.27
C THR A 423 55.25 63.42 49.42
N SER A 424 56.51 63.12 49.48
CA SER A 424 57.55 64.06 49.82
C SER A 424 58.37 64.54 48.62
N CYS A 425 58.22 63.97 47.45
CA CYS A 425 58.93 64.29 46.20
C CYS A 425 58.16 63.88 44.94
N SER A 426 58.52 64.53 43.84
CA SER A 426 58.10 64.10 42.54
C SER A 426 59.05 63.05 41.94
N LEU A 427 58.57 62.09 41.22
CA LEU A 427 59.38 61.15 40.46
C LEU A 427 60.29 61.88 39.47
N ASP A 428 61.51 61.34 39.28
CA ASP A 428 62.54 61.88 38.37
C ASP A 428 62.04 61.90 36.89
N LYS A 429 61.11 61.12 36.59
CA LYS A 429 60.45 61.03 35.27
C LYS A 429 58.97 60.77 35.42
N VAL A 430 58.21 61.10 34.33
CA VAL A 430 56.77 60.85 34.27
C VAL A 430 56.53 59.38 34.44
N PHE A 431 55.61 59.04 35.30
CA PHE A 431 55.21 57.64 35.49
C PHE A 431 54.75 56.99 34.19
N ALA A 432 55.36 55.80 33.91
CA ALA A 432 54.97 54.90 32.84
C ALA A 432 54.93 53.44 33.32
N SER A 433 53.95 52.69 32.97
CA SER A 433 53.71 51.35 33.53
C SER A 433 54.78 50.31 33.16
N ASP A 434 55.60 50.59 32.16
CA ASP A 434 56.70 49.79 31.63
C ASP A 434 58.04 50.19 32.23
N THR A 435 58.09 51.26 33.05
CA THR A 435 59.28 51.75 33.69
C THR A 435 59.32 51.17 35.10
N LEU A 436 60.40 50.42 35.41
CA LEU A 436 60.50 49.64 36.63
C LEU A 436 61.25 50.38 37.75
N GLU A 437 61.99 51.43 37.42
CA GLU A 437 62.83 52.19 38.38
C GLU A 437 62.56 53.68 38.31
N TYR A 438 62.33 54.26 39.47
CA TYR A 438 62.14 55.70 39.69
C TYR A 438 63.01 56.13 40.86
N SER A 439 63.43 57.35 40.76
CA SER A 439 64.11 58.03 41.86
C SER A 439 63.45 59.37 42.16
N CYS A 440 63.66 59.87 43.38
CA CYS A 440 63.33 61.22 43.72
C CYS A 440 64.27 61.69 44.82
N THR A 441 64.52 62.98 44.94
CA THR A 441 65.35 63.62 45.93
C THR A 441 64.53 64.47 46.87
N VAL A 442 64.79 64.38 48.17
CA VAL A 442 64.14 65.20 49.22
C VAL A 442 65.15 65.97 49.95
N GLU A 443 64.74 67.09 50.58
CA GLU A 443 65.59 67.90 51.44
C GLU A 443 65.92 67.15 52.71
N ASN A 444 67.07 67.45 53.33
CA ASN A 444 67.60 66.78 54.51
C ASN A 444 66.65 66.81 55.73
N ASN A 445 65.75 67.76 55.80
CA ASN A 445 64.75 67.89 56.88
C ASN A 445 63.54 66.92 56.69
N ILE A 446 63.44 66.23 55.59
CA ILE A 446 62.39 65.25 55.34
C ILE A 446 62.88 63.86 55.79
N THR A 447 62.24 63.36 56.84
CA THR A 447 62.61 62.08 57.44
C THR A 447 61.69 60.95 57.12
N GLU A 448 60.60 61.21 56.41
CA GLU A 448 59.60 60.23 56.05
C GLU A 448 58.98 60.55 54.70
N THR A 449 58.54 59.49 53.95
CA THR A 449 57.72 59.60 52.80
C THR A 449 56.70 58.48 52.80
N THR A 450 55.59 58.65 52.13
CA THR A 450 54.58 57.56 51.88
C THR A 450 54.61 57.21 50.44
N ILE A 451 54.85 55.93 50.15
CA ILE A 451 54.75 55.36 48.78
C ILE A 451 53.32 54.91 48.58
N SER A 452 52.69 55.42 47.53
CA SER A 452 51.35 55.03 47.09
C SER A 452 51.40 54.60 45.63
N ALA A 453 50.80 53.47 45.37
CA ALA A 453 50.66 52.97 44.02
C ALA A 453 49.30 52.27 43.81
N THR A 454 48.81 52.22 42.58
CA THR A 454 47.67 51.43 42.22
C THR A 454 48.07 50.49 41.05
N ALA A 455 47.64 49.22 41.10
CA ALA A 455 47.87 48.27 40.01
C ALA A 455 46.92 48.52 38.86
N ASN A 456 47.33 48.18 37.67
CA ASN A 456 46.40 48.11 36.48
C ASN A 456 45.38 46.98 36.66
N SER A 457 45.85 45.82 37.15
CA SER A 457 44.92 44.75 37.48
C SER A 457 44.30 44.97 38.88
N SER A 458 42.93 44.87 38.91
CA SER A 458 42.19 44.98 40.19
C SER A 458 42.40 43.82 41.13
N VAL A 459 42.97 42.70 40.63
CA VAL A 459 43.24 41.45 41.39
C VAL A 459 44.77 41.34 41.77
N ALA A 460 45.60 42.18 41.23
CA ALA A 460 47.01 42.22 41.59
C ALA A 460 47.21 42.80 42.98
N SER A 461 48.22 42.31 43.71
CA SER A 461 48.63 42.79 45.00
C SER A 461 49.97 43.55 44.89
N ILE A 462 50.05 44.66 45.59
CA ILE A 462 51.31 45.46 45.69
C ILE A 462 51.85 45.37 47.07
N THR A 463 53.15 45.07 47.19
CA THR A 463 53.88 45.08 48.46
C THR A 463 54.84 46.26 48.50
N GLY A 464 55.32 46.65 49.68
CA GLY A 464 56.26 47.72 49.82
C GLY A 464 55.68 49.10 49.89
N LEU A 465 54.33 49.27 49.83
CA LEU A 465 53.65 50.53 50.00
C LEU A 465 53.68 51.08 51.43
N GLY A 466 53.21 52.30 51.59
CA GLY A 466 53.02 52.95 52.87
C GLY A 466 54.20 53.76 53.29
N LYS A 467 54.18 54.12 54.56
CA LYS A 467 55.18 55.01 55.20
C LYS A 467 56.55 54.39 55.22
N LYS A 468 57.55 55.14 54.81
CA LYS A 468 58.95 54.81 54.84
C LYS A 468 59.76 55.89 55.61
N THR A 469 60.61 55.47 56.54
CA THR A 469 61.53 56.39 57.16
C THR A 469 62.74 56.55 56.27
N LEU A 470 63.25 57.78 56.17
CA LEU A 470 64.37 58.13 55.31
C LEU A 470 65.59 58.50 56.19
N VAL A 471 66.75 58.05 55.71
CA VAL A 471 68.05 58.42 56.27
C VAL A 471 68.81 59.26 55.22
N VAL A 472 69.85 59.97 55.68
CA VAL A 472 70.69 60.73 54.74
C VAL A 472 71.43 59.79 53.80
N GLY A 473 71.28 60.01 52.47
CA GLY A 473 71.83 59.15 51.43
C GLY A 473 70.72 58.37 50.70
N ASP A 474 71.03 57.29 49.98
CA ASP A 474 70.07 56.45 49.22
C ASP A 474 69.29 55.58 50.23
N ASN A 475 67.95 55.47 49.97
CA ASN A 475 67.00 54.71 50.77
C ASN A 475 66.29 53.66 49.92
#